data_3bc202d8bc190877f42bc9444b10e899
#
_entry.id   3bc202d8bc190877f42bc9444b10e899
#
_cell.length_a   1.000
_cell.length_b   1.000
_cell.length_c   1.000
_cell.angle_alpha   90.00
_cell.angle_beta   90.00
_cell.angle_gamma   90.00
#
_symmetry.space_group_name_H-M   'P 1'
#
loop_
_entity.id
_entity.type
_entity.pdbx_description
1 polymer ?
#
loop_
_entity_poly.entity_id
_entity_poly.type
_entity_poly.pdbx_seq_one_letter_code
_entity_poly.pdbx_strand_id
1 'polypeptide(L)'
;MLNYTLDYLSTKLNIIPLIGIELEFYFDNIDPNNISPLISNIQDKISSLNCNITKEQDNLQYEIQTSTTTNIPNFIIELDLIKEILENNTKHFGGSINFSAKPYLDKPGSAFHIHINLLDFHNNNLFTSQNNKMSDHLSYSIGGLCSLMKKHMIFFAPNNNSYLRYIYADIDTPTTISWGGNNRSTSIRIPSTSTDPTKCRIEHRVPGADCNYKQAITSVLQGIIYGIEKKIQPPQKIYGISSDIQYNLEKLPLSLNESIKYNLK
;
A
#
# COMPACT_ATOMS: atom_id res chain seq x y z
N MET A 1 -12.80 14.62 -2.65
CA MET A 1 -12.47 13.58 -3.67
C MET A 1 -12.71 12.18 -3.11
N LEU A 2 -12.17 11.78 -1.95
CA LEU A 2 -12.40 10.43 -1.38
C LEU A 2 -13.90 10.09 -1.25
N ASN A 3 -14.70 10.92 -0.57
CA ASN A 3 -16.13 10.65 -0.38
C ASN A 3 -16.89 10.50 -1.71
N TYR A 4 -16.57 11.31 -2.72
CA TYR A 4 -17.13 11.18 -4.06
C TYR A 4 -16.74 9.84 -4.70
N THR A 5 -15.48 9.40 -4.54
CA THR A 5 -15.02 8.11 -5.06
C THR A 5 -15.73 6.93 -4.40
N LEU A 6 -15.94 6.99 -3.09
CA LEU A 6 -16.68 5.97 -2.33
C LEU A 6 -18.17 5.94 -2.72
N ASP A 7 -18.78 7.11 -2.84
CA ASP A 7 -20.17 7.23 -3.30
C ASP A 7 -20.34 6.66 -4.72
N TYR A 8 -19.42 6.95 -5.61
CA TYR A 8 -19.42 6.41 -6.98
C TYR A 8 -19.34 4.88 -6.99
N LEU A 9 -18.41 4.28 -6.22
CA LEU A 9 -18.30 2.82 -6.09
C LEU A 9 -19.61 2.22 -5.62
N SER A 10 -20.21 2.78 -4.58
CA SER A 10 -21.44 2.27 -3.98
C SER A 10 -22.64 2.45 -4.90
N THR A 11 -22.88 3.67 -5.44
CA THR A 11 -24.14 4.00 -6.13
C THR A 11 -24.14 3.65 -7.61
N LYS A 12 -22.96 3.64 -8.27
CA LYS A 12 -22.85 3.37 -9.71
C LYS A 12 -22.37 1.96 -10.03
N LEU A 13 -21.51 1.41 -9.17
CA LEU A 13 -20.92 0.08 -9.42
C LEU A 13 -21.46 -1.01 -8.48
N ASN A 14 -22.22 -0.64 -7.44
CA ASN A 14 -22.71 -1.54 -6.39
C ASN A 14 -21.54 -2.27 -5.66
N ILE A 15 -20.46 -1.54 -5.39
CA ILE A 15 -19.22 -2.05 -4.80
C ILE A 15 -18.92 -1.32 -3.50
N ILE A 16 -18.56 -2.09 -2.47
CA ILE A 16 -18.03 -1.60 -1.19
C ILE A 16 -16.56 -1.98 -1.08
N PRO A 17 -15.62 -1.03 -1.03
CA PRO A 17 -14.22 -1.35 -0.82
C PRO A 17 -13.95 -1.74 0.64
N LEU A 18 -13.17 -2.80 0.85
CA LEU A 18 -12.67 -3.25 2.15
C LEU A 18 -11.16 -3.07 2.17
N ILE A 19 -10.65 -2.18 3.05
CA ILE A 19 -9.25 -1.75 3.06
C ILE A 19 -8.58 -2.05 4.40
N GLY A 20 -7.32 -2.50 4.35
CA GLY A 20 -6.38 -2.53 5.45
C GLY A 20 -5.02 -2.01 4.96
N ILE A 21 -4.13 -1.64 5.87
CA ILE A 21 -2.80 -1.13 5.51
C ILE A 21 -1.69 -1.78 6.32
N GLU A 22 -0.48 -1.69 5.77
CA GLU A 22 0.80 -1.86 6.44
C GLU A 22 1.55 -0.53 6.29
N LEU A 23 1.92 0.10 7.43
CA LEU A 23 2.69 1.35 7.46
C LEU A 23 4.03 1.09 8.11
N GLU A 24 5.09 1.13 7.32
CA GLU A 24 6.45 0.94 7.77
C GLU A 24 7.08 2.25 8.25
N PHE A 25 8.00 2.14 9.22
CA PHE A 25 8.74 3.27 9.76
C PHE A 25 10.01 2.81 10.49
N TYR A 26 10.89 3.78 10.78
CA TYR A 26 12.07 3.56 11.62
C TYR A 26 11.94 4.28 12.95
N PHE A 27 12.47 3.64 14.01
CA PHE A 27 12.81 4.36 15.22
C PHE A 27 14.20 4.97 15.09
N ASP A 28 14.34 6.26 15.35
CA ASP A 28 15.58 6.99 15.35
C ASP A 28 15.96 7.42 16.76
N ASN A 29 17.27 7.47 17.07
CA ASN A 29 17.84 7.99 18.32
C ASN A 29 17.27 7.32 19.59
N ILE A 30 16.86 6.06 19.52
CA ILE A 30 16.33 5.29 20.65
C ILE A 30 17.41 4.42 21.30
N ASP A 31 17.46 4.37 22.62
CA ASP A 31 18.29 3.40 23.33
C ASP A 31 17.75 1.98 23.04
N PRO A 32 18.60 1.04 22.57
CA PRO A 32 18.18 -0.33 22.31
C PRO A 32 17.44 -1.01 23.48
N ASN A 33 17.77 -0.66 24.74
CA ASN A 33 17.12 -1.19 25.93
C ASN A 33 15.66 -0.69 26.08
N ASN A 34 15.34 0.44 25.46
CA ASN A 34 14.00 1.04 25.52
C ASN A 34 13.06 0.53 24.43
N ILE A 35 13.54 -0.20 23.43
CA ILE A 35 12.72 -0.64 22.27
C ILE A 35 11.60 -1.59 22.75
N SER A 36 11.91 -2.62 23.52
CA SER A 36 10.90 -3.59 23.96
C SER A 36 9.82 -2.96 24.85
N PRO A 37 10.15 -2.16 25.88
CA PRO A 37 9.13 -1.43 26.64
C PRO A 37 8.32 -0.44 25.79
N LEU A 38 8.94 0.24 24.83
CA LEU A 38 8.27 1.16 23.89
C LEU A 38 7.24 0.42 23.05
N ILE A 39 7.64 -0.71 22.43
CA ILE A 39 6.75 -1.52 21.59
C ILE A 39 5.54 -2.01 22.40
N SER A 40 5.75 -2.52 23.62
CA SER A 40 4.66 -2.95 24.50
C SER A 40 3.70 -1.80 24.80
N ASN A 41 4.23 -0.63 25.14
CA ASN A 41 3.42 0.56 25.45
C ASN A 41 2.62 1.05 24.23
N ILE A 42 3.23 1.04 23.04
CA ILE A 42 2.53 1.37 21.79
C ILE A 42 1.43 0.34 21.52
N GLN A 43 1.74 -0.97 21.60
CA GLN A 43 0.78 -2.04 21.33
C GLN A 43 -0.46 -1.94 22.23
N ASP A 44 -0.28 -1.67 23.51
CA ASP A 44 -1.38 -1.49 24.46
C ASP A 44 -2.33 -0.35 24.03
N LYS A 45 -1.77 0.75 23.52
CA LYS A 45 -2.55 1.92 23.11
C LYS A 45 -3.25 1.76 21.77
N ILE A 46 -2.62 1.07 20.81
CA ILE A 46 -3.20 0.88 19.46
C ILE A 46 -4.12 -0.34 19.38
N SER A 47 -4.11 -1.23 20.37
CA SER A 47 -4.97 -2.44 20.37
C SER A 47 -6.46 -2.11 20.24
N SER A 48 -6.92 -1.01 20.85
CA SER A 48 -8.30 -0.52 20.71
C SER A 48 -8.66 -0.04 19.31
N LEU A 49 -7.67 0.24 18.46
CA LEU A 49 -7.82 0.63 17.06
C LEU A 49 -7.69 -0.56 16.10
N ASN A 50 -7.74 -1.80 16.63
CA ASN A 50 -7.63 -3.04 15.85
C ASN A 50 -6.39 -3.08 14.96
N CYS A 51 -5.24 -2.66 15.48
CA CYS A 51 -3.96 -2.73 14.79
C CYS A 51 -2.86 -3.31 15.67
N ASN A 52 -1.82 -3.81 15.01
CA ASN A 52 -0.66 -4.41 15.64
C ASN A 52 0.61 -3.72 15.15
N ILE A 53 1.65 -3.69 16.02
CA ILE A 53 3.00 -3.31 15.63
C ILE A 53 3.85 -4.57 15.51
N THR A 54 4.55 -4.72 14.38
CA THR A 54 5.44 -5.87 14.11
C THR A 54 6.80 -5.39 13.64
N LYS A 55 7.82 -6.22 13.88
CA LYS A 55 9.18 -5.92 13.44
C LYS A 55 9.33 -6.22 11.95
N GLU A 56 10.03 -5.33 11.24
CA GLU A 56 10.39 -5.45 9.83
C GLU A 56 11.85 -5.90 9.60
N GLN A 57 12.40 -5.67 8.40
CA GLN A 57 13.67 -6.25 7.94
C GLN A 57 14.88 -5.71 8.72
N ASP A 58 14.93 -4.41 9.03
CA ASP A 58 16.01 -3.81 9.82
C ASP A 58 15.73 -3.88 11.32
N ASN A 59 16.77 -3.80 12.15
CA ASN A 59 16.64 -3.88 13.61
C ASN A 59 15.80 -2.79 14.23
N LEU A 60 15.73 -1.61 13.60
CA LEU A 60 14.96 -0.45 14.07
C LEU A 60 13.76 -0.17 13.16
N GLN A 61 13.48 -1.03 12.18
CA GLN A 61 12.32 -0.92 11.30
C GLN A 61 11.15 -1.74 11.84
N TYR A 62 9.99 -1.10 11.85
CA TYR A 62 8.73 -1.68 12.29
C TYR A 62 7.60 -1.28 11.35
N GLU A 63 6.51 -2.04 11.42
CA GLU A 63 5.29 -1.70 10.69
C GLU A 63 4.06 -1.76 11.61
N ILE A 64 3.08 -0.93 11.31
CA ILE A 64 1.72 -1.05 11.80
C ILE A 64 0.91 -1.82 10.77
N GLN A 65 0.29 -2.90 11.24
CA GLN A 65 -0.70 -3.66 10.47
C GLN A 65 -2.09 -3.41 11.03
N THR A 66 -3.02 -2.97 10.19
CA THR A 66 -4.41 -2.71 10.60
C THR A 66 -5.32 -3.87 10.22
N SER A 67 -6.40 -4.04 10.97
CA SER A 67 -7.56 -4.80 10.50
C SER A 67 -8.20 -4.10 9.29
N THR A 68 -9.00 -4.86 8.54
CA THR A 68 -9.72 -4.31 7.38
C THR A 68 -11.00 -3.61 7.78
N THR A 69 -11.35 -2.54 7.06
CA THR A 69 -12.59 -1.77 7.29
C THR A 69 -13.21 -1.29 5.99
N THR A 70 -14.53 -1.13 6.00
CA THR A 70 -15.31 -0.45 4.94
C THR A 70 -15.55 1.03 5.25
N ASN A 71 -15.35 1.45 6.52
CA ASN A 71 -15.50 2.85 6.94
C ASN A 71 -14.21 3.65 6.70
N ILE A 72 -13.87 3.85 5.44
CA ILE A 72 -12.61 4.47 5.02
C ILE A 72 -12.45 5.92 5.52
N PRO A 73 -13.50 6.77 5.56
CA PRO A 73 -13.36 8.12 6.12
C PRO A 73 -12.90 8.12 7.59
N ASN A 74 -13.47 7.25 8.43
CA ASN A 74 -13.06 7.13 9.83
C ASN A 74 -11.67 6.50 9.94
N PHE A 75 -11.37 5.54 9.09
CA PHE A 75 -10.05 4.88 9.05
C PHE A 75 -8.90 5.86 8.79
N ILE A 76 -9.10 6.88 7.93
CA ILE A 76 -8.08 7.95 7.74
C ILE A 76 -7.82 8.71 9.04
N ILE A 77 -8.87 9.01 9.82
CA ILE A 77 -8.72 9.67 11.13
C ILE A 77 -7.98 8.76 12.12
N GLU A 78 -8.28 7.46 12.11
CA GLU A 78 -7.59 6.47 12.95
C GLU A 78 -6.10 6.37 12.59
N LEU A 79 -5.73 6.44 11.30
CA LEU A 79 -4.32 6.46 10.88
C LEU A 79 -3.57 7.69 11.41
N ASP A 80 -4.19 8.87 11.39
CA ASP A 80 -3.60 10.08 11.96
C ASP A 80 -3.41 9.91 13.48
N LEU A 81 -4.39 9.35 14.19
CA LEU A 81 -4.29 9.04 15.62
C LEU A 81 -3.18 8.01 15.92
N ILE A 82 -3.06 6.95 15.12
CA ILE A 82 -2.00 5.96 15.28
C ILE A 82 -0.63 6.63 15.16
N LYS A 83 -0.43 7.51 14.15
CA LYS A 83 0.83 8.25 14.01
C LYS A 83 1.12 9.11 15.23
N GLU A 84 0.13 9.84 15.73
CA GLU A 84 0.27 10.64 16.93
C GLU A 84 0.67 9.80 18.15
N ILE A 85 0.03 8.63 18.35
CA ILE A 85 0.39 7.69 19.41
C ILE A 85 1.85 7.24 19.25
N LEU A 86 2.26 6.86 18.06
CA LEU A 86 3.62 6.43 17.77
C LEU A 86 4.64 7.54 18.09
N GLU A 87 4.44 8.74 17.58
CA GLU A 87 5.34 9.89 17.77
C GLU A 87 5.47 10.29 19.25
N ASN A 88 4.34 10.42 19.96
CA ASN A 88 4.31 10.84 21.36
C ASN A 88 4.98 9.79 22.27
N ASN A 89 4.72 8.50 22.03
CA ASN A 89 5.34 7.45 22.83
C ASN A 89 6.83 7.33 22.56
N THR A 90 7.25 7.37 21.31
CA THR A 90 8.69 7.30 20.98
C THR A 90 9.45 8.47 21.59
N LYS A 91 8.89 9.67 21.53
CA LYS A 91 9.46 10.86 22.19
C LYS A 91 9.56 10.69 23.72
N HIS A 92 8.56 10.08 24.35
CA HIS A 92 8.60 9.81 25.79
C HIS A 92 9.76 8.86 26.19
N PHE A 93 10.12 7.94 25.30
CA PHE A 93 11.26 7.02 25.48
C PHE A 93 12.60 7.59 24.98
N GLY A 94 12.64 8.88 24.62
CA GLY A 94 13.86 9.59 24.24
C GLY A 94 14.29 9.45 22.78
N GLY A 95 13.46 8.82 21.94
CA GLY A 95 13.69 8.65 20.51
C GLY A 95 12.81 9.52 19.62
N SER A 96 12.84 9.24 18.32
CA SER A 96 11.97 9.83 17.31
C SER A 96 11.54 8.78 16.29
N ILE A 97 10.49 9.06 15.53
CA ILE A 97 10.00 8.20 14.44
C ILE A 97 10.30 8.84 13.10
N ASN A 98 10.66 8.01 12.13
CA ASN A 98 10.97 8.41 10.78
C ASN A 98 10.08 7.67 9.77
N PHE A 99 9.12 8.40 9.18
CA PHE A 99 8.23 7.92 8.13
C PHE A 99 8.73 8.26 6.72
N SER A 100 9.98 8.66 6.55
CA SER A 100 10.54 8.88 5.20
C SER A 100 10.50 7.60 4.39
N ALA A 101 10.17 7.68 3.09
CA ALA A 101 10.13 6.51 2.22
C ALA A 101 11.50 5.80 2.08
N LYS A 102 12.61 6.52 2.26
CA LYS A 102 13.99 5.99 2.29
C LYS A 102 14.82 6.73 3.32
N PRO A 103 14.69 6.40 4.62
CA PRO A 103 15.42 7.08 5.69
C PRO A 103 16.94 6.94 5.56
N TYR A 104 17.39 5.76 5.15
CA TYR A 104 18.80 5.39 5.00
C TYR A 104 19.03 4.75 3.63
N LEU A 105 20.06 5.19 2.91
CA LEU A 105 20.30 4.74 1.53
C LEU A 105 20.72 3.27 1.45
N ASP A 106 21.40 2.78 2.49
CA ASP A 106 21.95 1.42 2.62
C ASP A 106 21.01 0.43 3.35
N LYS A 107 19.82 0.88 3.81
CA LYS A 107 18.85 0.05 4.52
C LYS A 107 17.55 -0.08 3.71
N PRO A 108 16.64 -1.00 4.07
CA PRO A 108 15.32 -1.08 3.45
C PRO A 108 14.56 0.25 3.48
N GLY A 109 13.75 0.50 2.44
CA GLY A 109 12.83 1.63 2.42
C GLY A 109 11.61 1.37 3.29
N SER A 110 10.82 2.42 3.55
CA SER A 110 9.55 2.32 4.29
C SER A 110 8.38 2.57 3.36
N ALA A 111 7.44 1.65 3.34
CA ALA A 111 6.26 1.64 2.50
C ALA A 111 4.97 1.96 3.26
N PHE A 112 3.96 2.33 2.49
CA PHE A 112 2.55 2.33 2.87
C PHE A 112 1.82 1.35 1.95
N HIS A 113 1.79 0.06 2.31
CA HIS A 113 1.10 -0.95 1.53
C HIS A 113 -0.41 -0.86 1.76
N ILE A 114 -1.19 -0.85 0.68
CA ILE A 114 -2.65 -0.79 0.73
C ILE A 114 -3.21 -2.14 0.32
N HIS A 115 -3.80 -2.85 1.27
CA HIS A 115 -4.55 -4.07 1.03
C HIS A 115 -6.00 -3.71 0.73
N ILE A 116 -6.53 -4.24 -0.37
CA ILE A 116 -7.89 -3.94 -0.78
C ILE A 116 -8.55 -5.16 -1.43
N ASN A 117 -9.80 -5.39 -1.08
CA ASN A 117 -10.72 -6.17 -1.86
C ASN A 117 -12.05 -5.42 -2.03
N LEU A 118 -12.90 -5.93 -2.88
CA LEU A 118 -14.20 -5.35 -3.21
C LEU A 118 -15.29 -6.30 -2.76
N LEU A 119 -16.29 -5.75 -2.08
CA LEU A 119 -17.46 -6.50 -1.63
C LEU A 119 -18.69 -6.06 -2.42
N ASP A 120 -19.63 -6.99 -2.64
CA ASP A 120 -21.01 -6.66 -2.99
C ASP A 120 -21.83 -6.27 -1.73
N PHE A 121 -23.09 -5.89 -1.91
CA PHE A 121 -23.99 -5.56 -0.79
C PHE A 121 -24.39 -6.75 0.10
N HIS A 122 -24.02 -7.97 -0.29
CA HIS A 122 -24.20 -9.19 0.49
C HIS A 122 -22.90 -9.60 1.21
N ASN A 123 -21.87 -8.73 1.19
CA ASN A 123 -20.50 -8.98 1.73
C ASN A 123 -19.75 -10.11 1.03
N ASN A 124 -20.10 -10.49 -0.20
CA ASN A 124 -19.30 -11.43 -0.97
C ASN A 124 -18.09 -10.72 -1.57
N ASN A 125 -16.93 -11.35 -1.48
CA ASN A 125 -15.70 -10.83 -2.06
C ASN A 125 -15.69 -11.01 -3.60
N LEU A 126 -15.76 -9.91 -4.33
CA LEU A 126 -15.79 -9.88 -5.81
C LEU A 126 -14.45 -10.29 -6.46
N PHE A 127 -13.38 -10.39 -5.69
CA PHE A 127 -12.08 -10.88 -6.17
C PHE A 127 -11.95 -12.40 -6.11
N THR A 128 -12.87 -13.07 -5.42
CA THR A 128 -12.84 -14.54 -5.30
C THR A 128 -12.88 -15.18 -6.68
N SER A 129 -11.92 -16.08 -6.95
CA SER A 129 -11.84 -16.84 -8.19
C SER A 129 -13.05 -17.78 -8.33
N GLN A 130 -13.60 -17.86 -9.54
CA GLN A 130 -14.65 -18.82 -9.89
C GLN A 130 -14.10 -19.83 -10.90
N ASN A 131 -14.31 -21.12 -10.64
CA ASN A 131 -13.86 -22.19 -11.53
C ASN A 131 -12.36 -22.11 -11.91
N ASN A 132 -11.50 -21.81 -10.93
CA ASN A 132 -10.05 -21.61 -11.10
C ASN A 132 -9.66 -20.46 -12.06
N LYS A 133 -10.59 -19.57 -12.40
CA LYS A 133 -10.31 -18.36 -13.17
C LYS A 133 -10.35 -17.13 -12.28
N MET A 134 -9.42 -16.23 -12.50
CA MET A 134 -9.42 -14.90 -11.87
C MET A 134 -10.75 -14.20 -12.21
N SER A 135 -11.38 -13.58 -11.20
CA SER A 135 -12.63 -12.84 -11.43
C SER A 135 -12.36 -11.61 -12.33
N ASP A 136 -13.38 -11.19 -13.08
CA ASP A 136 -13.30 -10.00 -13.91
C ASP A 136 -13.01 -8.75 -13.07
N HIS A 137 -13.59 -8.64 -11.87
CA HIS A 137 -13.32 -7.54 -10.96
C HIS A 137 -11.84 -7.46 -10.55
N LEU A 138 -11.23 -8.59 -10.19
CA LEU A 138 -9.80 -8.64 -9.87
C LEU A 138 -8.94 -8.30 -11.10
N SER A 139 -9.24 -8.91 -12.23
CA SER A 139 -8.52 -8.71 -13.50
C SER A 139 -8.54 -7.23 -13.90
N TYR A 140 -9.73 -6.63 -14.00
CA TYR A 140 -9.88 -5.23 -14.40
C TYR A 140 -9.28 -4.25 -13.36
N SER A 141 -9.39 -4.55 -12.06
CA SER A 141 -8.74 -3.75 -11.03
C SER A 141 -7.24 -3.70 -11.20
N ILE A 142 -6.59 -4.84 -11.42
CA ILE A 142 -5.14 -4.91 -11.69
C ILE A 142 -4.80 -4.12 -12.97
N GLY A 143 -5.59 -4.32 -14.05
CA GLY A 143 -5.39 -3.62 -15.32
C GLY A 143 -5.46 -2.10 -15.16
N GLY A 144 -6.45 -1.59 -14.44
CA GLY A 144 -6.63 -0.16 -14.18
C GLY A 144 -5.52 0.43 -13.31
N LEU A 145 -5.14 -0.26 -12.24
CA LEU A 145 -4.04 0.13 -11.37
C LEU A 145 -2.71 0.24 -12.14
N CYS A 146 -2.39 -0.76 -12.96
CA CYS A 146 -1.19 -0.72 -13.80
C CYS A 146 -1.26 0.43 -14.83
N SER A 147 -2.40 0.65 -15.47
CA SER A 147 -2.57 1.69 -16.50
C SER A 147 -2.40 3.11 -15.96
N LEU A 148 -2.85 3.38 -14.73
CA LEU A 148 -2.76 4.69 -14.11
C LEU A 148 -1.54 4.86 -13.20
N MET A 149 -0.68 3.85 -13.07
CA MET A 149 0.43 3.84 -12.11
C MET A 149 1.30 5.09 -12.20
N LYS A 150 1.80 5.43 -13.40
CA LYS A 150 2.65 6.63 -13.59
C LYS A 150 1.91 7.92 -13.31
N LYS A 151 0.64 7.99 -13.68
CA LYS A 151 -0.20 9.18 -13.48
C LYS A 151 -0.45 9.43 -11.98
N HIS A 152 -0.59 8.37 -11.20
CA HIS A 152 -0.84 8.43 -9.76
C HIS A 152 0.42 8.50 -8.90
N MET A 153 1.60 8.42 -9.51
CA MET A 153 2.87 8.37 -8.78
C MET A 153 3.10 9.57 -7.87
N ILE A 154 2.62 10.77 -8.24
CA ILE A 154 2.70 11.98 -7.39
C ILE A 154 1.97 11.84 -6.05
N PHE A 155 0.99 10.94 -5.95
CA PHE A 155 0.26 10.66 -4.71
C PHE A 155 0.94 9.57 -3.87
N PHE A 156 1.76 8.73 -4.52
CA PHE A 156 2.52 7.64 -3.89
C PHE A 156 3.91 8.09 -3.42
N ALA A 157 4.49 9.07 -4.09
CA ALA A 157 5.80 9.64 -3.83
C ALA A 157 5.74 11.17 -3.97
N PRO A 158 5.18 11.89 -2.96
CA PRO A 158 4.84 13.31 -3.09
C PRO A 158 6.04 14.25 -2.98
N ASN A 159 7.18 13.77 -2.50
CA ASN A 159 8.38 14.57 -2.24
C ASN A 159 9.56 14.13 -3.11
N ASN A 160 10.53 15.01 -3.33
CA ASN A 160 11.75 14.65 -4.06
C ASN A 160 12.48 13.45 -3.40
N ASN A 161 12.56 13.43 -2.08
CA ASN A 161 13.22 12.37 -1.33
C ASN A 161 12.44 11.03 -1.35
N SER A 162 11.13 11.04 -1.62
CA SER A 162 10.33 9.82 -1.75
C SER A 162 10.88 8.90 -2.86
N TYR A 163 11.46 9.49 -3.91
CA TYR A 163 11.99 8.74 -5.07
C TYR A 163 13.29 8.00 -4.77
N LEU A 164 13.97 8.35 -3.69
CA LEU A 164 15.16 7.62 -3.24
C LEU A 164 14.83 6.14 -2.95
N ARG A 165 13.59 5.84 -2.54
CA ARG A 165 13.13 4.47 -2.31
C ARG A 165 13.21 3.63 -3.59
N TYR A 166 12.91 4.19 -4.76
CA TYR A 166 12.95 3.48 -6.05
C TYR A 166 14.33 3.51 -6.69
N ILE A 167 15.15 4.54 -6.42
CA ILE A 167 16.52 4.67 -6.91
C ILE A 167 17.44 3.69 -6.17
N TYR A 168 17.29 3.59 -4.85
CA TYR A 168 18.06 2.69 -3.98
C TYR A 168 17.18 1.53 -3.49
N ALA A 169 16.46 0.93 -4.45
CA ALA A 169 15.51 -0.15 -4.18
C ALA A 169 16.24 -1.43 -3.73
N ASP A 170 15.67 -2.10 -2.73
CA ASP A 170 15.97 -3.49 -2.42
C ASP A 170 15.14 -4.44 -3.30
N ILE A 171 15.28 -5.75 -3.10
CA ILE A 171 14.61 -6.76 -3.90
C ILE A 171 13.07 -6.75 -3.73
N ASP A 172 12.58 -6.30 -2.58
CA ASP A 172 11.16 -6.26 -2.23
C ASP A 172 10.51 -4.92 -2.57
N THR A 173 11.31 -3.91 -2.99
CA THR A 173 10.81 -2.61 -3.42
C THR A 173 10.45 -2.63 -4.91
N PRO A 174 9.19 -2.41 -5.30
CA PRO A 174 8.80 -2.39 -6.71
C PRO A 174 9.38 -1.19 -7.45
N THR A 175 9.98 -1.43 -8.62
CA THR A 175 10.55 -0.39 -9.50
C THR A 175 9.91 -0.37 -10.89
N THR A 176 9.00 -1.30 -11.16
CA THR A 176 8.35 -1.49 -12.48
C THR A 176 6.84 -1.51 -12.36
N ILE A 177 6.13 -1.16 -13.44
CA ILE A 177 4.69 -1.37 -13.54
C ILE A 177 4.46 -2.86 -13.77
N SER A 178 4.07 -3.56 -12.71
CA SER A 178 4.01 -5.02 -12.71
C SER A 178 2.99 -5.53 -11.71
N TRP A 179 2.54 -6.77 -11.96
CA TRP A 179 1.75 -7.51 -11.00
C TRP A 179 2.17 -8.98 -10.94
N GLY A 180 1.94 -9.60 -9.81
CA GLY A 180 2.24 -11.00 -9.60
C GLY A 180 1.31 -11.68 -8.61
N GLY A 181 1.47 -12.97 -8.45
CA GLY A 181 0.86 -13.71 -7.35
C GLY A 181 1.51 -13.30 -6.03
N ASN A 182 1.93 -14.25 -5.22
CA ASN A 182 2.67 -13.97 -3.99
C ASN A 182 4.10 -13.49 -4.26
N ASN A 183 4.25 -12.41 -5.03
CA ASN A 183 5.52 -11.86 -5.53
C ASN A 183 5.74 -10.45 -4.95
N ARG A 184 6.68 -10.31 -4.02
CA ARG A 184 6.97 -9.05 -3.32
C ARG A 184 7.68 -8.01 -4.19
N SER A 185 8.36 -8.42 -5.27
CA SER A 185 9.05 -7.48 -6.17
C SER A 185 8.12 -6.69 -7.09
N THR A 186 6.82 -7.04 -7.16
CA THR A 186 5.86 -6.39 -8.06
C THR A 186 5.11 -5.23 -7.40
N SER A 187 4.71 -4.23 -8.21
CA SER A 187 3.91 -3.08 -7.77
C SER A 187 2.54 -3.49 -7.22
N ILE A 188 1.94 -4.50 -7.84
CA ILE A 188 0.67 -5.10 -7.42
C ILE A 188 0.92 -6.57 -7.11
N ARG A 189 0.73 -6.95 -5.85
CA ARG A 189 0.84 -8.33 -5.36
C ARG A 189 -0.55 -8.87 -5.05
N ILE A 190 -0.77 -10.13 -5.40
CA ILE A 190 -1.94 -10.90 -4.95
C ILE A 190 -1.43 -11.89 -3.89
N PRO A 191 -1.54 -11.59 -2.60
CA PRO A 191 -1.08 -12.47 -1.55
C PRO A 191 -1.70 -13.87 -1.66
N SER A 192 -0.96 -14.89 -1.24
CA SER A 192 -1.47 -16.26 -1.25
C SER A 192 -2.66 -16.41 -0.30
N THR A 193 -3.72 -17.02 -0.79
CA THR A 193 -4.93 -17.36 -0.03
C THR A 193 -5.22 -18.86 -0.13
N SER A 194 -4.15 -19.68 -0.15
CA SER A 194 -4.25 -21.13 -0.36
C SER A 194 -5.22 -21.84 0.59
N THR A 195 -5.44 -21.30 1.78
CA THR A 195 -6.34 -21.87 2.79
C THR A 195 -7.76 -21.28 2.77
N ASP A 196 -7.94 -20.08 2.17
CA ASP A 196 -9.22 -19.38 2.16
C ASP A 196 -9.31 -18.43 0.95
N PRO A 197 -9.84 -18.91 -0.19
CA PRO A 197 -9.99 -18.09 -1.40
C PRO A 197 -10.85 -16.83 -1.20
N THR A 198 -11.72 -16.81 -0.18
CA THR A 198 -12.58 -15.64 0.11
C THR A 198 -11.78 -14.44 0.61
N LYS A 199 -10.54 -14.64 1.04
CA LYS A 199 -9.59 -13.60 1.46
C LYS A 199 -8.75 -13.02 0.33
N CYS A 200 -9.10 -13.32 -0.93
CA CYS A 200 -8.40 -12.78 -2.10
C CYS A 200 -8.41 -11.25 -2.06
N ARG A 201 -7.24 -10.64 -2.22
CA ARG A 201 -7.06 -9.20 -2.18
C ARG A 201 -5.90 -8.74 -3.04
N ILE A 202 -5.93 -7.50 -3.42
CA ILE A 202 -4.79 -6.76 -3.97
C ILE A 202 -4.00 -6.15 -2.81
N GLU A 203 -2.69 -6.22 -2.89
CA GLU A 203 -1.75 -5.42 -2.13
C GLU A 203 -1.04 -4.45 -3.10
N HIS A 204 -1.34 -3.17 -2.97
CA HIS A 204 -0.69 -2.11 -3.74
C HIS A 204 0.55 -1.65 -2.97
N ARG A 205 1.75 -1.90 -3.54
CA ARG A 205 3.03 -1.81 -2.83
C ARG A 205 3.85 -0.55 -3.15
N VAL A 206 3.36 0.30 -4.06
CA VAL A 206 4.13 1.46 -4.52
C VAL A 206 4.20 2.60 -3.50
N PRO A 207 3.14 3.01 -2.77
CA PRO A 207 3.21 4.17 -1.91
C PRO A 207 4.32 4.08 -0.86
N GLY A 208 5.09 5.17 -0.69
CA GLY A 208 6.03 5.33 0.40
C GLY A 208 5.32 5.72 1.70
N ALA A 209 5.95 5.47 2.84
CA ALA A 209 5.40 5.80 4.16
C ALA A 209 5.17 7.31 4.36
N ASP A 210 5.85 8.15 3.56
CA ASP A 210 5.72 9.62 3.55
C ASP A 210 4.58 10.15 2.67
N CYS A 211 3.78 9.26 2.06
CA CYS A 211 2.63 9.66 1.24
C CYS A 211 1.50 10.28 2.08
N ASN A 212 0.63 11.05 1.42
CA ASN A 212 -0.65 11.42 2.01
C ASN A 212 -1.63 10.24 1.88
N TYR A 213 -1.97 9.59 2.98
CA TYR A 213 -2.77 8.35 3.02
C TYR A 213 -4.12 8.50 2.30
N LYS A 214 -4.81 9.64 2.54
CA LYS A 214 -6.10 9.92 1.88
C LYS A 214 -5.96 10.01 0.37
N GLN A 215 -4.92 10.67 -0.13
CA GLN A 215 -4.65 10.78 -1.56
C GLN A 215 -4.23 9.44 -2.16
N ALA A 216 -3.35 8.70 -1.49
CA ALA A 216 -2.89 7.39 -1.95
C ALA A 216 -4.05 6.39 -2.07
N ILE A 217 -4.87 6.26 -1.02
CA ILE A 217 -6.06 5.39 -1.02
C ILE A 217 -7.05 5.83 -2.11
N THR A 218 -7.33 7.15 -2.22
CA THR A 218 -8.23 7.67 -3.27
C THR A 218 -7.73 7.31 -4.66
N SER A 219 -6.43 7.44 -4.92
CA SER A 219 -5.82 7.13 -6.22
C SER A 219 -5.90 5.64 -6.55
N VAL A 220 -5.70 4.77 -5.56
CA VAL A 220 -5.89 3.31 -5.74
C VAL A 220 -7.34 3.00 -6.11
N LEU A 221 -8.32 3.56 -5.39
CA LEU A 221 -9.74 3.38 -5.69
C LEU A 221 -10.11 3.88 -7.09
N GLN A 222 -9.57 5.04 -7.51
CA GLN A 222 -9.78 5.58 -8.86
C GLN A 222 -9.17 4.68 -9.95
N GLY A 223 -8.00 4.09 -9.70
CA GLY A 223 -7.38 3.11 -10.60
C GLY A 223 -8.27 1.87 -10.78
N ILE A 224 -8.85 1.39 -9.68
CA ILE A 224 -9.78 0.25 -9.70
C ILE A 224 -11.06 0.59 -10.49
N ILE A 225 -11.70 1.73 -10.20
CA ILE A 225 -12.89 2.20 -10.94
C ILE A 225 -12.60 2.27 -12.43
N TYR A 226 -11.51 2.93 -12.80
CA TYR A 226 -11.10 3.07 -14.20
C TYR A 226 -10.93 1.72 -14.90
N GLY A 227 -10.28 0.78 -14.22
CA GLY A 227 -10.09 -0.57 -14.74
C GLY A 227 -11.39 -1.33 -14.96
N ILE A 228 -12.30 -1.27 -14.01
CA ILE A 228 -13.60 -1.94 -14.07
C ILE A 228 -14.47 -1.33 -15.18
N GLU A 229 -14.61 -0.01 -15.23
CA GLU A 229 -15.44 0.67 -16.24
C GLU A 229 -14.92 0.48 -17.67
N LYS A 230 -13.61 0.52 -17.85
CA LYS A 230 -12.97 0.32 -19.15
C LYS A 230 -12.66 -1.12 -19.49
N LYS A 231 -12.94 -2.05 -18.57
CA LYS A 231 -12.65 -3.50 -18.70
C LYS A 231 -11.19 -3.78 -19.11
N ILE A 232 -10.26 -3.05 -18.44
CA ILE A 232 -8.84 -3.12 -18.79
C ILE A 232 -8.25 -4.44 -18.33
N GLN A 233 -7.70 -5.20 -19.26
CA GLN A 233 -7.01 -6.43 -18.94
C GLN A 233 -5.64 -6.12 -18.29
N PRO A 234 -5.20 -6.89 -17.29
CA PRO A 234 -3.89 -6.74 -16.71
C PRO A 234 -2.78 -7.06 -17.72
N PRO A 235 -1.59 -6.46 -17.58
CA PRO A 235 -0.42 -6.90 -18.34
C PRO A 235 -0.06 -8.34 -17.98
N GLN A 236 0.98 -8.88 -18.62
CA GLN A 236 1.48 -10.22 -18.32
C GLN A 236 1.86 -10.36 -16.85
N LYS A 237 1.42 -11.46 -16.21
CA LYS A 237 1.77 -11.80 -14.83
C LYS A 237 3.25 -12.13 -14.69
N ILE A 238 3.90 -11.61 -13.65
CA ILE A 238 5.32 -11.83 -13.36
C ILE A 238 5.51 -12.93 -12.32
N TYR A 239 6.43 -13.84 -12.58
CA TYR A 239 6.74 -14.99 -11.71
C TYR A 239 8.12 -14.89 -11.04
N GLY A 240 9.05 -14.12 -11.61
CA GLY A 240 10.40 -13.87 -11.08
C GLY A 240 10.52 -12.45 -10.49
N ILE A 241 11.75 -11.96 -10.39
CA ILE A 241 12.03 -10.59 -9.92
C ILE A 241 11.59 -9.61 -11.00
N SER A 242 10.66 -8.72 -10.68
CA SER A 242 10.02 -7.83 -11.66
C SER A 242 10.98 -6.84 -12.32
N SER A 243 12.10 -6.53 -11.68
CA SER A 243 13.15 -5.65 -12.23
C SER A 243 14.10 -6.35 -13.22
N ASP A 244 14.00 -7.66 -13.39
CA ASP A 244 14.85 -8.40 -14.33
C ASP A 244 14.60 -7.93 -15.76
N ILE A 245 15.71 -7.72 -16.49
CA ILE A 245 15.69 -7.20 -17.87
C ILE A 245 14.90 -8.08 -18.85
N GLN A 246 14.81 -9.38 -18.57
CA GLN A 246 14.07 -10.34 -19.37
C GLN A 246 12.59 -10.01 -19.53
N TYR A 247 11.98 -9.32 -18.55
CA TYR A 247 10.57 -8.93 -18.59
C TYR A 247 10.32 -7.65 -19.39
N ASN A 248 11.35 -6.85 -19.65
CA ASN A 248 11.27 -5.57 -20.39
C ASN A 248 10.09 -4.69 -19.95
N LEU A 249 9.89 -4.56 -18.63
CA LEU A 249 8.75 -3.85 -18.07
C LEU A 249 8.97 -2.34 -18.04
N GLU A 250 7.89 -1.61 -18.14
CA GLU A 250 7.87 -0.16 -17.97
C GLU A 250 8.24 0.18 -16.51
N LYS A 251 9.20 1.11 -16.34
CA LYS A 251 9.67 1.54 -15.03
C LYS A 251 8.75 2.59 -14.41
N LEU A 252 8.73 2.60 -13.08
CA LEU A 252 8.15 3.70 -12.31
C LEU A 252 8.97 4.98 -12.54
N PRO A 253 8.35 6.18 -12.48
CA PRO A 253 9.07 7.45 -12.48
C PRO A 253 10.10 7.49 -11.32
N LEU A 254 11.26 8.08 -11.59
CA LEU A 254 12.36 8.19 -10.62
C LEU A 254 12.55 9.62 -10.09
N SER A 255 11.64 10.54 -10.41
CA SER A 255 11.64 11.90 -9.87
C SER A 255 10.25 12.50 -9.82
N LEU A 256 10.08 13.45 -8.91
CA LEU A 256 8.82 14.21 -8.77
C LEU A 256 8.50 14.94 -10.08
N ASN A 257 9.49 15.56 -10.75
CA ASN A 257 9.30 16.26 -12.01
C ASN A 257 8.80 15.32 -13.12
N GLU A 258 9.28 14.09 -13.17
CA GLU A 258 8.78 13.09 -14.12
C GLU A 258 7.33 12.72 -13.81
N SER A 259 6.99 12.49 -12.56
CA SER A 259 5.64 12.15 -12.12
C SER A 259 4.63 13.27 -12.39
N ILE A 260 5.02 14.52 -12.17
CA ILE A 260 4.18 15.69 -12.52
C ILE A 260 3.85 15.69 -14.03
N LYS A 261 4.83 15.40 -14.89
CA LYS A 261 4.59 15.34 -16.34
C LYS A 261 3.59 14.24 -16.74
N TYR A 262 3.59 13.09 -16.03
CA TYR A 262 2.61 12.05 -16.29
C TYR A 262 1.23 12.39 -15.75
N ASN A 263 1.14 13.11 -14.65
CA ASN A 263 -0.14 13.51 -14.06
C ASN A 263 -0.88 14.55 -14.89
N LEU A 264 -0.14 15.43 -15.60
CA LEU A 264 -0.69 16.49 -16.45
C LEU A 264 -1.19 15.98 -17.82
N LYS A 265 -0.81 14.78 -18.25
CA LYS A 265 -1.29 14.13 -19.47
C LYS A 265 -2.56 13.31 -19.21
#